data_30b163d9a18b60fc482b6e25a5a0d642
#
_entry.id   30b163d9a18b60fc482b6e25a5a0d642
#
_cell.length_a   1.000
_cell.length_b   1.000
_cell.length_c   1.000
_cell.angle_alpha   90.00
_cell.angle_beta   90.00
_cell.angle_gamma   90.00
#
_symmetry.space_group_name_H-M   'P 1'
#
loop_
_entity.id
_entity.type
_entity.pdbx_description
1 polymer ?
#
loop_
_entity_poly.entity_id
_entity_poly.type
_entity_poly.pdbx_seq_one_letter_code
_entity_poly.pdbx_strand_id
1 'polypeptide(L)'
;MSHTTVRALAEPIDRQIATDSHTSRAWWFLGTLAVLRNPEGAPRTPTVIELTIPAGGSPPRHVHEILEDSFLVLDGEVAVRCEDQTVVGRPGTYVVVPTGTEHTFRVTSPGPARLLLVHGDDSFLGLVEAAGTPTTELRLPSPGDFDVDLETLVRLSAEHDSRIVGPSLEEDEARAFAPVSAEQPTLGPLNHIAANVTDLRRSEKWYARAFGLVHVDGEIATDGSGHVTLASPAGGWLLALSSAATAGVEHVAITCSDRQALAAWHDLLAEREAEPGSITDAPYGSGFVLRDPDGLEVELFAPPPTAP
;
A
#
# COMPACT_ATOMS: atom_id res chain seq x y z
N MET A 1 -32.99 -30.63 -28.59
CA MET A 1 -32.72 -30.37 -27.18
C MET A 1 -31.47 -31.17 -26.83
N SER A 2 -30.34 -30.50 -26.78
CA SER A 2 -29.05 -31.12 -26.47
C SER A 2 -28.80 -31.01 -24.96
N HIS A 3 -28.83 -32.13 -24.25
CA HIS A 3 -28.46 -32.20 -22.87
C HIS A 3 -26.93 -32.17 -22.75
N THR A 4 -26.38 -31.02 -22.37
CA THR A 4 -24.98 -30.94 -21.95
C THR A 4 -24.86 -31.66 -20.62
N THR A 5 -24.34 -32.87 -20.62
CA THR A 5 -23.99 -33.62 -19.41
C THR A 5 -22.79 -32.93 -18.77
N VAL A 6 -23.03 -32.29 -17.65
CA VAL A 6 -21.94 -31.83 -16.76
C VAL A 6 -21.24 -33.09 -16.25
N ARG A 7 -20.01 -33.29 -16.72
CA ARG A 7 -19.15 -34.39 -16.26
C ARG A 7 -18.89 -34.14 -14.78
N ALA A 8 -19.36 -35.03 -13.92
CA ALA A 8 -19.06 -35.00 -12.50
C ALA A 8 -17.52 -34.98 -12.37
N LEU A 9 -17.00 -34.04 -11.60
CA LEU A 9 -15.63 -34.07 -11.13
C LEU A 9 -15.50 -35.31 -10.24
N ALA A 10 -15.10 -36.41 -10.87
CA ALA A 10 -14.82 -37.65 -10.18
C ALA A 10 -13.39 -37.60 -9.67
N GLU A 11 -13.25 -37.88 -8.44
CA GLU A 11 -12.17 -38.18 -7.53
C GLU A 11 -11.91 -37.06 -6.52
N PRO A 12 -11.89 -37.40 -5.23
CA PRO A 12 -11.46 -36.45 -4.22
C PRO A 12 -10.03 -36.03 -4.53
N ILE A 13 -9.77 -34.72 -4.54
CA ILE A 13 -8.43 -34.16 -4.64
C ILE A 13 -7.75 -34.56 -3.32
N ASP A 14 -6.98 -35.66 -3.35
CA ASP A 14 -6.15 -36.08 -2.23
C ASP A 14 -4.88 -35.22 -2.17
N ARG A 15 -5.09 -33.90 -2.06
CA ARG A 15 -4.04 -32.89 -1.95
C ARG A 15 -4.46 -31.87 -0.90
N GLN A 16 -3.50 -31.48 -0.10
CA GLN A 16 -3.69 -30.36 0.80
C GLN A 16 -3.98 -29.09 -0.02
N ILE A 17 -5.13 -28.47 0.19
CA ILE A 17 -5.56 -27.24 -0.52
C ILE A 17 -5.40 -25.99 0.34
N ALA A 18 -4.91 -26.13 1.57
CA ALA A 18 -4.66 -25.03 2.50
C ALA A 18 -3.43 -25.33 3.37
N THR A 19 -2.75 -24.30 3.80
CA THR A 19 -1.66 -24.38 4.77
C THR A 19 -1.89 -23.36 5.87
N ASP A 20 -1.41 -23.66 7.06
CA ASP A 20 -1.38 -22.75 8.21
C ASP A 20 0.03 -22.68 8.82
N SER A 21 0.19 -21.92 9.90
CA SER A 21 1.47 -21.79 10.57
C SER A 21 2.03 -23.09 11.17
N HIS A 22 1.19 -24.12 11.38
CA HIS A 22 1.61 -25.40 11.97
C HIS A 22 2.10 -26.40 10.92
N THR A 23 1.65 -26.26 9.67
CA THR A 23 1.99 -27.14 8.55
C THR A 23 2.97 -26.52 7.56
N SER A 24 3.30 -25.23 7.73
CA SER A 24 4.22 -24.51 6.84
C SER A 24 5.67 -24.94 7.05
N ARG A 25 6.42 -25.08 5.95
CA ARG A 25 7.88 -25.20 6.00
C ARG A 25 8.48 -23.81 6.19
N ALA A 26 9.51 -23.71 7.04
CA ALA A 26 10.13 -22.45 7.37
C ALA A 26 11.66 -22.55 7.45
N TRP A 27 12.34 -21.44 7.22
CA TRP A 27 13.80 -21.29 7.28
C TRP A 27 14.19 -19.96 7.92
N TRP A 28 15.29 -19.98 8.64
CA TRP A 28 16.02 -18.77 8.95
C TRP A 28 16.98 -18.45 7.80
N PHE A 29 16.74 -17.35 7.13
CA PHE A 29 17.44 -16.95 5.91
C PHE A 29 17.87 -15.49 5.98
N LEU A 30 19.17 -15.20 5.96
CA LEU A 30 19.76 -13.86 6.00
C LEU A 30 19.20 -12.96 7.12
N GLY A 31 19.02 -13.50 8.30
CA GLY A 31 18.47 -12.77 9.45
C GLY A 31 16.95 -12.61 9.41
N THR A 32 16.26 -13.22 8.46
CA THR A 32 14.80 -13.21 8.33
C THR A 32 14.21 -14.58 8.68
N LEU A 33 12.91 -14.62 8.94
CA LEU A 33 12.12 -15.82 8.94
C LEU A 33 11.39 -15.92 7.59
N ALA A 34 11.67 -16.96 6.81
CA ALA A 34 11.00 -17.27 5.56
C ALA A 34 10.04 -18.45 5.76
N VAL A 35 8.76 -18.28 5.42
CA VAL A 35 7.71 -19.29 5.58
C VAL A 35 7.05 -19.57 4.24
N LEU A 36 7.18 -20.80 3.73
CA LEU A 36 6.51 -21.22 2.50
C LEU A 36 5.01 -21.36 2.76
N ARG A 37 4.19 -20.69 1.96
CA ARG A 37 2.72 -20.71 2.06
C ARG A 37 2.05 -21.67 1.08
N ASN A 38 2.80 -22.27 0.15
CA ASN A 38 2.25 -23.32 -0.71
C ASN A 38 1.93 -24.56 0.13
N PRO A 39 0.71 -25.14 0.01
CA PRO A 39 0.35 -26.37 0.69
C PRO A 39 1.26 -27.54 0.27
N GLU A 40 1.46 -28.49 1.18
CA GLU A 40 2.22 -29.69 0.86
C GLU A 40 1.57 -30.48 -0.29
N GLY A 41 2.40 -30.94 -1.24
CA GLY A 41 1.92 -31.62 -2.45
C GLY A 41 1.26 -30.73 -3.50
N ALA A 42 1.08 -29.43 -3.24
CA ALA A 42 0.67 -28.47 -4.24
C ALA A 42 1.81 -28.17 -5.23
N PRO A 43 1.49 -27.67 -6.45
CA PRO A 43 2.51 -27.11 -7.33
C PRO A 43 3.32 -26.03 -6.60
N ARG A 44 4.63 -25.98 -6.85
CA ARG A 44 5.52 -24.98 -6.25
C ARG A 44 5.42 -23.61 -6.94
N THR A 45 4.69 -23.55 -8.04
CA THR A 45 4.51 -22.31 -8.84
C THR A 45 3.03 -21.97 -8.98
N PRO A 46 2.64 -20.69 -8.77
CA PRO A 46 3.51 -19.64 -8.24
C PRO A 46 4.00 -19.99 -6.82
N THR A 47 5.24 -19.61 -6.51
CA THR A 47 5.78 -19.75 -5.16
C THR A 47 5.28 -18.59 -4.31
N VAL A 48 4.75 -18.90 -3.12
CA VAL A 48 4.26 -17.91 -2.16
C VAL A 48 5.05 -18.06 -0.86
N ILE A 49 5.85 -17.04 -0.55
CA ILE A 49 6.69 -17.01 0.66
C ILE A 49 6.34 -15.78 1.49
N GLU A 50 6.11 -15.97 2.77
CA GLU A 50 6.01 -14.87 3.72
C GLU A 50 7.36 -14.68 4.40
N LEU A 51 7.90 -13.46 4.33
CA LEU A 51 9.09 -13.04 5.05
C LEU A 51 8.71 -12.19 6.27
N THR A 52 9.28 -12.52 7.42
CA THR A 52 9.35 -11.61 8.58
C THR A 52 10.78 -11.12 8.69
N ILE A 53 10.97 -9.81 8.57
CA ILE A 53 12.27 -9.16 8.43
C ILE A 53 12.46 -8.22 9.62
N PRO A 54 13.60 -8.28 10.35
CA PRO A 54 13.82 -7.42 11.49
C PRO A 54 13.90 -5.93 11.11
N ALA A 55 13.67 -5.05 12.07
CA ALA A 55 13.93 -3.61 11.89
C ALA A 55 15.34 -3.37 11.35
N GLY A 56 15.46 -2.53 10.33
CA GLY A 56 16.73 -2.25 9.65
C GLY A 56 17.22 -3.36 8.73
N GLY A 57 16.50 -4.50 8.62
CA GLY A 57 16.85 -5.59 7.71
C GLY A 57 16.80 -5.14 6.25
N SER A 58 17.82 -5.52 5.47
CA SER A 58 17.99 -5.12 4.07
C SER A 58 18.81 -6.18 3.34
N PRO A 59 18.31 -6.78 2.25
CA PRO A 59 19.11 -7.67 1.42
C PRO A 59 20.19 -6.89 0.67
N PRO A 60 21.28 -7.53 0.22
CA PRO A 60 22.17 -6.95 -0.76
C PRO A 60 21.41 -6.50 -2.01
N ARG A 61 21.89 -5.47 -2.68
CA ARG A 61 21.36 -5.01 -3.96
C ARG A 61 21.58 -6.08 -5.03
N HIS A 62 20.52 -6.46 -5.74
CA HIS A 62 20.52 -7.59 -6.66
C HIS A 62 19.61 -7.36 -7.87
N VAL A 63 19.70 -8.27 -8.82
CA VAL A 63 18.92 -8.28 -10.07
C VAL A 63 18.38 -9.67 -10.29
N HIS A 64 17.10 -9.77 -10.68
CA HIS A 64 16.50 -10.97 -11.25
C HIS A 64 16.50 -10.87 -12.77
N GLU A 65 17.15 -11.82 -13.43
CA GLU A 65 17.36 -11.77 -14.89
C GLU A 65 16.21 -12.43 -15.68
N ILE A 66 15.41 -13.28 -15.01
CA ILE A 66 14.40 -14.13 -15.66
C ILE A 66 12.99 -13.68 -15.29
N LEU A 67 12.73 -13.37 -14.01
CA LEU A 67 11.41 -13.06 -13.50
C LEU A 67 11.35 -11.71 -12.78
N GLU A 68 10.14 -11.19 -12.69
CA GLU A 68 9.83 -10.04 -11.86
C GLU A 68 9.89 -10.42 -10.38
N ASP A 69 10.38 -9.54 -9.53
CA ASP A 69 10.18 -9.64 -8.09
C ASP A 69 8.91 -8.90 -7.69
N SER A 70 8.07 -9.54 -6.88
CA SER A 70 6.85 -8.90 -6.43
C SER A 70 6.48 -9.29 -5.00
N PHE A 71 6.02 -8.30 -4.24
CA PHE A 71 5.60 -8.53 -2.87
C PHE A 71 4.52 -7.55 -2.39
N LEU A 72 3.69 -8.04 -1.48
CA LEU A 72 2.69 -7.27 -0.75
C LEU A 72 3.21 -7.01 0.66
N VAL A 73 3.21 -5.75 1.09
CA VAL A 73 3.49 -5.39 2.48
C VAL A 73 2.28 -5.77 3.33
N LEU A 74 2.46 -6.70 4.28
CA LEU A 74 1.42 -7.13 5.22
C LEU A 74 1.46 -6.33 6.52
N ASP A 75 2.69 -5.99 6.99
CA ASP A 75 2.90 -5.27 8.24
C ASP A 75 4.24 -4.53 8.20
N GLY A 76 4.38 -3.47 9.01
CA GLY A 76 5.58 -2.64 9.05
C GLY A 76 5.69 -1.68 7.87
N GLU A 77 6.91 -1.15 7.65
CA GLU A 77 7.22 -0.21 6.59
C GLU A 77 8.57 -0.57 5.96
N VAL A 78 8.66 -0.46 4.64
CA VAL A 78 9.88 -0.72 3.87
C VAL A 78 10.16 0.40 2.87
N ALA A 79 11.39 0.88 2.81
CA ALA A 79 11.87 1.68 1.69
C ALA A 79 12.42 0.74 0.61
N VAL A 80 11.87 0.81 -0.59
CA VAL A 80 12.26 -0.04 -1.74
C VAL A 80 12.95 0.83 -2.76
N ARG A 81 14.19 0.50 -3.10
CA ARG A 81 14.96 1.17 -4.13
C ARG A 81 15.01 0.32 -5.39
N CYS A 82 14.58 0.89 -6.50
CA CYS A 82 14.70 0.35 -7.86
C CYS A 82 15.49 1.35 -8.70
N GLU A 83 16.71 1.01 -9.09
CA GLU A 83 17.63 1.96 -9.78
C GLU A 83 17.76 3.26 -8.98
N ASP A 84 17.32 4.40 -9.54
CA ASP A 84 17.34 5.75 -8.94
C ASP A 84 16.02 6.10 -8.26
N GLN A 85 15.00 5.27 -8.34
CA GLN A 85 13.71 5.50 -7.69
C GLN A 85 13.67 4.81 -6.34
N THR A 86 13.07 5.48 -5.37
CA THR A 86 12.75 4.88 -4.08
C THR A 86 11.28 5.11 -3.76
N VAL A 87 10.61 4.05 -3.34
CA VAL A 87 9.23 4.08 -2.88
C VAL A 87 9.12 3.56 -1.46
N VAL A 88 8.16 4.07 -0.70
CA VAL A 88 7.88 3.57 0.65
C VAL A 88 6.62 2.71 0.61
N GLY A 89 6.79 1.44 0.96
CA GLY A 89 5.70 0.47 1.08
C GLY A 89 5.20 0.36 2.52
N ARG A 90 3.87 0.43 2.69
CA ARG A 90 3.14 0.22 3.95
C ARG A 90 2.13 -0.91 3.78
N PRO A 91 1.48 -1.38 4.87
CA PRO A 91 0.45 -2.42 4.76
C PRO A 91 -0.57 -2.13 3.67
N GLY A 92 -0.72 -3.08 2.73
CA GLY A 92 -1.54 -2.94 1.53
C GLY A 92 -0.80 -2.46 0.27
N THR A 93 0.44 -1.98 0.38
CA THR A 93 1.26 -1.64 -0.79
C THR A 93 1.73 -2.91 -1.49
N TYR A 94 1.45 -3.03 -2.78
CA TYR A 94 1.98 -4.08 -3.65
C TYR A 94 3.09 -3.49 -4.52
N VAL A 95 4.28 -4.06 -4.41
CA VAL A 95 5.47 -3.64 -5.16
C VAL A 95 5.72 -4.67 -6.26
N VAL A 96 6.04 -4.19 -7.46
CA VAL A 96 6.51 -5.01 -8.58
C VAL A 96 7.81 -4.41 -9.08
N VAL A 97 8.87 -5.21 -9.10
CA VAL A 97 10.16 -4.85 -9.65
C VAL A 97 10.31 -5.56 -11.00
N PRO A 98 10.40 -4.84 -12.12
CA PRO A 98 10.55 -5.45 -13.44
C PRO A 98 11.84 -6.27 -13.54
N THR A 99 11.79 -7.34 -14.32
CA THR A 99 12.95 -8.16 -14.67
C THR A 99 14.13 -7.30 -15.17
N GLY A 100 15.33 -7.63 -14.75
CA GLY A 100 16.56 -6.92 -15.10
C GLY A 100 16.79 -5.61 -14.34
N THR A 101 15.91 -5.25 -13.42
CA THR A 101 16.00 -4.01 -12.64
C THR A 101 16.81 -4.23 -11.37
N GLU A 102 17.82 -3.40 -11.16
CA GLU A 102 18.64 -3.40 -9.95
C GLU A 102 17.83 -2.86 -8.76
N HIS A 103 17.70 -3.65 -7.69
CA HIS A 103 16.87 -3.27 -6.55
C HIS A 103 17.36 -3.82 -5.21
N THR A 104 16.86 -3.22 -4.17
CA THR A 104 16.96 -3.65 -2.78
C THR A 104 15.86 -2.97 -1.97
N PHE A 105 15.69 -3.37 -0.72
CA PHE A 105 14.81 -2.68 0.22
C PHE A 105 15.43 -2.60 1.61
N ARG A 106 14.86 -1.79 2.48
CA ARG A 106 15.19 -1.73 3.91
C ARG A 106 13.93 -1.56 4.74
N VAL A 107 13.84 -2.32 5.84
CA VAL A 107 12.78 -2.11 6.84
C VAL A 107 13.04 -0.82 7.59
N THR A 108 12.12 0.14 7.49
CA THR A 108 12.20 1.48 8.10
C THR A 108 11.30 1.61 9.33
N SER A 109 10.35 0.68 9.54
CA SER A 109 9.56 0.63 10.77
C SER A 109 10.42 0.31 11.99
N PRO A 110 10.05 0.81 13.20
CA PRO A 110 10.75 0.51 14.45
C PRO A 110 10.72 -0.98 14.83
N GLY A 111 9.70 -1.70 14.36
CA GLY A 111 9.55 -3.15 14.51
C GLY A 111 9.80 -3.91 13.22
N PRO A 112 9.68 -5.24 13.26
CA PRO A 112 9.79 -6.06 12.07
C PRO A 112 8.76 -5.70 11.00
N ALA A 113 9.08 -5.93 9.72
CA ALA A 113 8.12 -5.90 8.63
C ALA A 113 7.76 -7.33 8.19
N ARG A 114 6.55 -7.49 7.64
CA ARG A 114 6.08 -8.74 7.03
C ARG A 114 5.73 -8.49 5.58
N LEU A 115 6.34 -9.27 4.69
CA LEU A 115 6.12 -9.21 3.25
C LEU A 115 5.60 -10.55 2.74
N LEU A 116 4.64 -10.53 1.83
CA LEU A 116 4.19 -11.70 1.09
C LEU A 116 4.75 -11.63 -0.33
N LEU A 117 5.72 -12.48 -0.64
CA LEU A 117 6.32 -12.61 -1.95
C LEU A 117 5.54 -13.61 -2.79
N VAL A 118 5.33 -13.27 -4.08
CA VAL A 118 4.68 -14.13 -5.05
C VAL A 118 5.53 -14.20 -6.30
N HIS A 119 6.20 -15.33 -6.51
CA HIS A 119 7.11 -15.54 -7.62
C HIS A 119 6.51 -16.50 -8.64
N GLY A 120 6.75 -16.24 -9.92
CA GLY A 120 6.26 -17.07 -11.03
C GLY A 120 6.90 -18.45 -11.11
N ASP A 121 8.07 -18.64 -10.47
CA ASP A 121 8.78 -19.93 -10.37
C ASP A 121 9.22 -20.24 -8.94
N ASP A 122 10.11 -21.20 -8.77
CA ASP A 122 10.62 -21.61 -7.46
C ASP A 122 12.11 -21.25 -7.23
N SER A 123 12.69 -20.34 -8.01
CA SER A 123 14.10 -19.95 -7.90
C SER A 123 14.42 -19.34 -6.54
N PHE A 124 13.60 -18.38 -6.07
CA PHE A 124 13.80 -17.80 -4.75
C PHE A 124 13.62 -18.82 -3.62
N LEU A 125 12.65 -19.73 -3.72
CA LEU A 125 12.51 -20.83 -2.77
C LEU A 125 13.75 -21.73 -2.78
N GLY A 126 14.30 -22.03 -3.96
CA GLY A 126 15.56 -22.76 -4.10
C GLY A 126 16.72 -22.08 -3.38
N LEU A 127 16.83 -20.75 -3.49
CA LEU A 127 17.85 -19.98 -2.75
C LEU A 127 17.62 -20.09 -1.23
N VAL A 128 16.38 -19.93 -0.77
CA VAL A 128 16.03 -20.07 0.66
C VAL A 128 16.34 -21.46 1.17
N GLU A 129 16.05 -22.51 0.41
CA GLU A 129 16.37 -23.92 0.76
C GLU A 129 17.88 -24.19 0.78
N ALA A 130 18.64 -23.57 -0.14
CA ALA A 130 20.07 -23.80 -0.27
C ALA A 130 20.92 -23.02 0.75
N ALA A 131 20.52 -21.80 1.08
CA ALA A 131 21.28 -20.89 1.95
C ALA A 131 20.66 -20.70 3.35
N GLY A 132 19.43 -21.14 3.55
CA GLY A 132 18.71 -20.99 4.83
C GLY A 132 18.87 -22.20 5.74
N THR A 133 18.68 -21.99 7.04
CA THR A 133 18.62 -23.05 8.06
C THR A 133 17.16 -23.45 8.29
N PRO A 134 16.74 -24.69 8.01
CA PRO A 134 15.37 -25.15 8.27
C PRO A 134 15.01 -25.00 9.76
N THR A 135 13.78 -24.55 10.02
CA THR A 135 13.31 -24.35 11.40
C THR A 135 11.83 -24.72 11.56
N THR A 136 11.45 -25.09 12.77
CA THR A 136 10.06 -25.21 13.21
C THR A 136 9.66 -24.05 14.13
N GLU A 137 10.61 -23.16 14.47
CA GLU A 137 10.37 -22.01 15.32
C GLU A 137 10.00 -20.80 14.47
N LEU A 138 8.75 -20.35 14.56
CA LEU A 138 8.24 -19.23 13.79
C LEU A 138 8.56 -17.88 14.47
N ARG A 139 9.84 -17.63 14.70
CA ARG A 139 10.41 -16.38 15.22
C ARG A 139 11.55 -15.89 14.34
N LEU A 140 11.92 -14.65 14.48
CA LEU A 140 13.17 -14.15 13.92
C LEU A 140 14.37 -14.91 14.49
N PRO A 141 15.40 -15.19 13.68
CA PRO A 141 16.61 -15.84 14.15
C PRO A 141 17.38 -14.97 15.15
N SER A 142 18.05 -15.63 16.08
CA SER A 142 19.06 -15.02 16.93
C SER A 142 20.45 -15.15 16.26
N PRO A 143 21.44 -14.34 16.68
CA PRO A 143 22.81 -14.54 16.21
C PRO A 143 23.28 -15.99 16.44
N GLY A 144 23.73 -16.66 15.37
CA GLY A 144 24.17 -18.05 15.38
C GLY A 144 23.09 -19.08 14.97
N ASP A 145 21.83 -18.69 14.80
CA ASP A 145 20.78 -19.58 14.28
C ASP A 145 20.91 -19.83 12.76
N PHE A 146 21.65 -18.98 12.07
CA PHE A 146 21.97 -19.12 10.63
C PHE A 146 23.41 -18.70 10.39
N ASP A 147 24.05 -19.32 9.40
CA ASP A 147 25.42 -19.00 9.00
C ASP A 147 25.57 -19.28 7.49
N VAL A 148 25.85 -18.21 6.75
CA VAL A 148 26.21 -18.29 5.32
C VAL A 148 27.26 -17.22 5.05
N ASP A 149 28.41 -17.63 4.56
CA ASP A 149 29.45 -16.69 4.16
C ASP A 149 29.09 -16.00 2.84
N LEU A 150 29.67 -14.80 2.64
CA LEU A 150 29.35 -13.95 1.48
C LEU A 150 29.65 -14.64 0.14
N GLU A 151 30.75 -15.39 0.02
CA GLU A 151 31.13 -16.06 -1.23
C GLU A 151 30.10 -17.14 -1.60
N THR A 152 29.69 -17.95 -0.62
CA THR A 152 28.63 -18.93 -0.77
C THR A 152 27.30 -18.28 -1.13
N LEU A 153 26.94 -17.17 -0.48
CA LEU A 153 25.72 -16.45 -0.78
C LEU A 153 25.70 -15.91 -2.21
N VAL A 154 26.77 -15.26 -2.65
CA VAL A 154 26.90 -14.72 -4.02
C VAL A 154 26.74 -15.83 -5.06
N ARG A 155 27.38 -16.97 -4.85
CA ARG A 155 27.29 -18.12 -5.76
C ARG A 155 25.87 -18.69 -5.79
N LEU A 156 25.27 -18.98 -4.63
CA LEU A 156 23.92 -19.55 -4.54
C LEU A 156 22.87 -18.59 -5.11
N SER A 157 23.02 -17.29 -4.84
CA SER A 157 22.13 -16.28 -5.41
C SER A 157 22.16 -16.30 -6.95
N ALA A 158 23.33 -16.37 -7.54
CA ALA A 158 23.46 -16.44 -9.00
C ALA A 158 22.88 -17.76 -9.60
N GLU A 159 22.96 -18.87 -8.87
CA GLU A 159 22.38 -20.15 -9.29
C GLU A 159 20.83 -20.13 -9.24
N HIS A 160 20.24 -19.16 -8.51
CA HIS A 160 18.82 -19.05 -8.25
C HIS A 160 18.22 -17.69 -8.72
N ASP A 161 18.65 -17.19 -9.86
CA ASP A 161 18.14 -15.96 -10.49
C ASP A 161 18.14 -14.72 -9.58
N SER A 162 19.20 -14.58 -8.74
CA SER A 162 19.34 -13.41 -7.84
C SER A 162 20.79 -12.94 -7.82
N ARG A 163 21.22 -12.25 -8.87
CA ARG A 163 22.61 -11.81 -9.00
C ARG A 163 22.89 -10.58 -8.13
N ILE A 164 23.70 -10.76 -7.08
CA ILE A 164 24.11 -9.65 -6.21
C ILE A 164 25.03 -8.69 -7.00
N VAL A 165 24.70 -7.39 -6.96
CA VAL A 165 25.40 -6.33 -7.70
C VAL A 165 25.93 -5.20 -6.82
N GLY A 166 25.59 -5.19 -5.53
CA GLY A 166 26.06 -4.13 -4.63
C GLY A 166 25.67 -4.37 -3.16
N PRO A 167 26.02 -3.43 -2.28
CA PRO A 167 25.68 -3.50 -0.87
C PRO A 167 24.17 -3.36 -0.66
N SER A 168 23.72 -3.68 0.56
CA SER A 168 22.38 -3.38 1.05
C SER A 168 22.11 -1.88 1.07
N LEU A 169 20.84 -1.49 1.11
CA LEU A 169 20.44 -0.09 1.24
C LEU A 169 20.85 0.44 2.62
N GLU A 170 21.63 1.51 2.65
CA GLU A 170 22.06 2.13 3.91
C GLU A 170 20.92 2.85 4.62
N GLU A 171 21.03 3.01 5.94
CA GLU A 171 19.97 3.61 6.74
C GLU A 171 19.71 5.07 6.35
N ASP A 172 20.76 5.85 6.12
CA ASP A 172 20.64 7.25 5.72
C ASP A 172 19.99 7.39 4.34
N GLU A 173 20.34 6.51 3.39
CA GLU A 173 19.69 6.46 2.08
C GLU A 173 18.21 6.07 2.19
N ALA A 174 17.88 5.08 3.01
CA ALA A 174 16.49 4.66 3.24
C ALA A 174 15.66 5.77 3.93
N ARG A 175 16.26 6.48 4.88
CA ARG A 175 15.62 7.60 5.59
C ARG A 175 15.43 8.84 4.73
N ALA A 176 16.30 9.09 3.75
CA ALA A 176 16.14 10.22 2.82
C ALA A 176 14.84 10.11 2.01
N PHE A 177 14.29 8.91 1.88
CA PHE A 177 13.05 8.62 1.17
C PHE A 177 11.93 8.14 2.10
N ALA A 178 12.23 7.89 3.38
CA ALA A 178 11.18 7.65 4.36
C ALA A 178 10.31 8.92 4.41
N PRO A 179 8.98 8.80 4.40
CA PRO A 179 8.15 9.95 4.70
C PRO A 179 8.63 10.50 6.04
N VAL A 180 8.84 11.80 6.05
CA VAL A 180 9.35 12.56 7.18
C VAL A 180 8.75 12.05 8.49
N SER A 181 9.61 11.57 9.36
CA SER A 181 9.51 11.30 10.81
C SER A 181 8.16 10.87 11.44
N ALA A 182 8.27 10.19 12.58
CA ALA A 182 7.19 9.87 13.53
C ALA A 182 6.34 11.08 14.02
N GLU A 183 6.65 12.28 13.54
CA GLU A 183 5.96 13.55 13.82
C GLU A 183 5.03 13.99 12.67
N GLN A 184 5.02 13.27 11.51
CA GLN A 184 4.10 13.63 10.45
C GLN A 184 2.67 13.28 10.86
N PRO A 185 1.74 14.24 10.82
CA PRO A 185 0.34 13.96 11.11
C PRO A 185 -0.21 12.91 10.13
N THR A 186 -1.05 12.01 10.62
CA THR A 186 -1.65 10.98 9.78
C THR A 186 -2.77 11.58 8.94
N LEU A 187 -2.78 11.29 7.61
CA LEU A 187 -3.96 11.55 6.80
C LEU A 187 -5.01 10.47 7.03
N GLY A 188 -6.25 10.88 7.15
CA GLY A 188 -7.41 10.00 7.21
C GLY A 188 -7.89 9.60 5.80
N PRO A 189 -9.09 9.00 5.71
CA PRO A 189 -9.71 8.65 4.45
C PRO A 189 -10.13 9.87 3.64
N LEU A 190 -10.53 9.64 2.39
CA LEU A 190 -11.23 10.63 1.57
C LEU A 190 -12.44 11.15 2.35
N ASN A 191 -12.55 12.47 2.48
CA ASN A 191 -13.69 13.14 3.13
C ASN A 191 -14.81 13.38 2.12
N HIS A 192 -14.51 14.16 1.07
CA HIS A 192 -15.46 14.44 0.03
C HIS A 192 -14.79 14.69 -1.33
N ILE A 193 -15.60 14.64 -2.36
CA ILE A 193 -15.27 15.12 -3.70
C ILE A 193 -16.19 16.31 -3.97
N ALA A 194 -15.64 17.43 -4.37
CA ALA A 194 -16.41 18.57 -4.87
C ALA A 194 -16.39 18.58 -6.39
N ALA A 195 -17.55 18.75 -6.99
CA ALA A 195 -17.71 18.78 -8.44
C ALA A 195 -18.66 19.88 -8.89
N ASN A 196 -18.27 20.55 -9.95
CA ASN A 196 -19.09 21.51 -10.66
C ASN A 196 -20.01 20.79 -11.65
N VAL A 197 -21.28 21.19 -11.71
CA VAL A 197 -22.28 20.61 -12.62
C VAL A 197 -23.07 21.73 -13.32
N THR A 198 -23.50 21.49 -14.55
CA THR A 198 -24.23 22.51 -15.35
C THR A 198 -25.72 22.56 -15.05
N ASP A 199 -26.27 21.53 -14.39
CA ASP A 199 -27.66 21.47 -13.94
C ASP A 199 -27.70 20.69 -12.61
N LEU A 200 -27.73 21.46 -11.52
CA LEU A 200 -27.62 20.91 -10.17
C LEU A 200 -28.80 20.00 -9.81
N ARG A 201 -30.04 20.38 -10.18
CA ARG A 201 -31.25 19.56 -9.91
C ARG A 201 -31.24 18.24 -10.67
N ARG A 202 -30.76 18.25 -11.92
CA ARG A 202 -30.64 17.04 -12.73
C ARG A 202 -29.57 16.12 -12.16
N SER A 203 -28.41 16.66 -11.79
CA SER A 203 -27.30 15.91 -11.24
C SER A 203 -27.65 15.30 -9.89
N GLU A 204 -28.23 16.06 -8.95
CA GLU A 204 -28.70 15.57 -7.67
C GLU A 204 -29.62 14.33 -7.84
N LYS A 205 -30.65 14.47 -8.68
CA LYS A 205 -31.59 13.35 -8.96
C LYS A 205 -30.91 12.16 -9.59
N TRP A 206 -29.90 12.38 -10.44
CA TRP A 206 -29.16 11.31 -11.08
C TRP A 206 -28.33 10.53 -10.07
N TYR A 207 -27.55 11.22 -9.23
CA TYR A 207 -26.74 10.59 -8.19
C TYR A 207 -27.59 9.86 -7.15
N ALA A 208 -28.72 10.45 -6.73
CA ALA A 208 -29.66 9.81 -5.83
C ALA A 208 -30.21 8.50 -6.41
N ARG A 209 -30.59 8.50 -7.69
CA ARG A 209 -31.16 7.30 -8.34
C ARG A 209 -30.10 6.26 -8.70
N ALA A 210 -28.92 6.69 -9.19
CA ALA A 210 -27.88 5.78 -9.65
C ALA A 210 -27.13 5.09 -8.50
N PHE A 211 -26.89 5.80 -7.40
CA PHE A 211 -26.04 5.35 -6.30
C PHE A 211 -26.73 5.35 -4.93
N GLY A 212 -28.00 5.75 -4.87
CA GLY A 212 -28.74 5.82 -3.61
C GLY A 212 -28.25 6.91 -2.66
N LEU A 213 -27.53 7.94 -3.18
CA LEU A 213 -27.07 9.02 -2.33
C LEU A 213 -28.25 9.87 -1.85
N VAL A 214 -28.16 10.33 -0.61
CA VAL A 214 -29.17 11.17 0.02
C VAL A 214 -28.66 12.60 0.22
N HIS A 215 -29.54 13.57 0.02
CA HIS A 215 -29.25 14.98 0.30
C HIS A 215 -29.11 15.17 1.82
N VAL A 216 -27.99 15.78 2.22
CA VAL A 216 -27.67 16.03 3.64
C VAL A 216 -27.47 17.50 3.97
N ASP A 217 -27.10 18.31 2.98
CA ASP A 217 -26.87 19.75 3.17
C ASP A 217 -26.97 20.54 1.84
N GLY A 218 -27.12 21.85 1.95
CA GLY A 218 -27.14 22.79 0.82
C GLY A 218 -28.53 23.08 0.26
N GLU A 219 -28.61 24.02 -0.65
CA GLU A 219 -29.87 24.45 -1.29
C GLU A 219 -29.69 24.76 -2.77
N ILE A 220 -30.76 24.54 -3.55
CA ILE A 220 -30.85 24.94 -4.95
C ILE A 220 -31.84 26.11 -5.08
N ALA A 221 -31.33 27.25 -5.44
CA ALA A 221 -32.14 28.45 -5.68
C ALA A 221 -33.13 28.24 -6.84
N THR A 222 -34.10 29.15 -6.96
CA THR A 222 -35.14 29.12 -8.02
C THR A 222 -34.58 29.19 -9.43
N ASP A 223 -33.46 29.89 -9.59
CA ASP A 223 -32.70 30.03 -10.87
C ASP A 223 -31.79 28.84 -11.18
N GLY A 224 -31.75 27.82 -10.29
CA GLY A 224 -30.93 26.62 -10.45
C GLY A 224 -29.51 26.76 -9.91
N SER A 225 -29.11 27.92 -9.41
CA SER A 225 -27.84 28.14 -8.75
C SER A 225 -27.82 27.53 -7.34
N GLY A 226 -26.62 27.35 -6.77
CA GLY A 226 -26.44 26.87 -5.41
C GLY A 226 -25.49 25.69 -5.32
N HIS A 227 -25.58 24.98 -4.21
CA HIS A 227 -24.83 23.75 -3.96
C HIS A 227 -25.70 22.75 -3.19
N VAL A 228 -25.36 21.47 -3.32
CA VAL A 228 -25.93 20.39 -2.51
C VAL A 228 -24.84 19.43 -2.11
N THR A 229 -24.94 18.88 -0.91
CA THR A 229 -24.08 17.81 -0.44
C THR A 229 -24.88 16.53 -0.34
N LEU A 230 -24.38 15.48 -0.97
CA LEU A 230 -24.97 14.14 -0.99
C LEU A 230 -24.10 13.20 -0.17
N ALA A 231 -24.71 12.30 0.57
CA ALA A 231 -24.03 11.27 1.37
C ALA A 231 -24.49 9.87 0.98
N SER A 232 -23.58 8.90 1.09
CA SER A 232 -23.94 7.50 1.09
C SER A 232 -24.63 7.13 2.41
N PRO A 233 -25.78 6.44 2.41
CA PRO A 233 -26.39 5.92 3.64
C PRO A 233 -25.48 4.97 4.43
N ALA A 234 -24.50 4.35 3.78
CA ALA A 234 -23.49 3.50 4.41
C ALA A 234 -22.33 4.30 5.04
N GLY A 235 -22.29 5.63 4.86
CA GLY A 235 -21.22 6.50 5.31
C GLY A 235 -19.96 6.44 4.42
N GLY A 236 -18.89 7.04 4.89
CA GLY A 236 -17.56 6.94 4.31
C GLY A 236 -17.08 8.18 3.57
N TRP A 237 -17.89 8.80 2.72
CA TRP A 237 -17.52 10.01 1.95
C TRP A 237 -18.75 10.81 1.51
N LEU A 238 -18.52 12.05 1.14
CA LEU A 238 -19.56 12.99 0.67
C LEU A 238 -19.29 13.40 -0.78
N LEU A 239 -20.33 13.75 -1.51
CA LEU A 239 -20.26 14.39 -2.82
C LEU A 239 -20.89 15.76 -2.74
N ALA A 240 -20.09 16.80 -2.84
CA ALA A 240 -20.54 18.19 -2.94
C ALA A 240 -20.71 18.57 -4.42
N LEU A 241 -21.88 19.03 -4.81
CA LEU A 241 -22.19 19.47 -6.15
C LEU A 241 -22.48 20.96 -6.13
N SER A 242 -21.81 21.73 -6.99
CA SER A 242 -22.04 23.17 -7.16
C SER A 242 -22.48 23.48 -8.59
N SER A 243 -23.36 24.45 -8.75
CA SER A 243 -23.76 24.91 -10.07
C SER A 243 -22.65 25.75 -10.72
N ALA A 244 -22.27 25.39 -11.95
CA ALA A 244 -21.25 26.13 -12.71
C ALA A 244 -21.52 26.08 -14.21
N ALA A 245 -20.86 26.98 -14.97
CA ALA A 245 -20.98 27.00 -16.41
C ALA A 245 -20.40 25.79 -17.12
N THR A 246 -19.40 25.15 -16.51
CA THR A 246 -18.73 23.93 -17.00
C THR A 246 -18.72 22.86 -15.92
N ALA A 247 -18.91 21.61 -16.31
CA ALA A 247 -18.79 20.48 -15.39
C ALA A 247 -17.31 20.07 -15.22
N GLY A 248 -16.98 19.59 -14.01
CA GLY A 248 -15.63 19.09 -13.69
C GLY A 248 -15.46 18.80 -12.21
N VAL A 249 -14.38 18.14 -11.85
CA VAL A 249 -13.96 18.03 -10.44
C VAL A 249 -13.40 19.39 -10.03
N GLU A 250 -13.84 19.90 -8.91
CA GLU A 250 -13.36 21.14 -8.33
C GLU A 250 -12.17 20.86 -7.41
N HIS A 251 -12.37 20.01 -6.42
CA HIS A 251 -11.30 19.52 -5.54
C HIS A 251 -11.60 18.16 -4.95
N VAL A 252 -10.57 17.58 -4.36
CA VAL A 252 -10.65 16.34 -3.57
C VAL A 252 -10.22 16.67 -2.15
N ALA A 253 -11.02 16.29 -1.15
CA ALA A 253 -10.72 16.54 0.25
C ALA A 253 -10.30 15.28 1.00
N ILE A 254 -9.19 15.37 1.71
CA ILE A 254 -8.63 14.31 2.56
C ILE A 254 -8.79 14.70 4.02
N THR A 255 -9.23 13.78 4.86
CA THR A 255 -9.49 14.04 6.28
C THR A 255 -8.19 14.18 7.07
N CYS A 256 -8.13 15.17 7.96
CA CYS A 256 -7.23 15.21 9.11
C CYS A 256 -8.03 14.81 10.37
N SER A 257 -7.35 14.23 11.36
CA SER A 257 -8.03 13.78 12.59
C SER A 257 -8.73 14.91 13.35
N ASP A 258 -8.14 16.09 13.35
CA ASP A 258 -8.60 17.26 14.08
C ASP A 258 -7.91 18.55 13.56
N ARG A 259 -8.31 19.69 14.14
CA ARG A 259 -7.76 21.03 13.80
C ARG A 259 -6.26 21.15 14.08
N GLN A 260 -5.74 20.42 15.09
CA GLN A 260 -4.32 20.44 15.43
C GLN A 260 -3.50 19.68 14.38
N ALA A 261 -3.95 18.50 13.98
CA ALA A 261 -3.35 17.73 12.91
C ALA A 261 -3.36 18.50 11.57
N LEU A 262 -4.47 19.23 11.27
CA LEU A 262 -4.57 20.09 10.11
C LEU A 262 -3.51 21.20 10.11
N ALA A 263 -3.29 21.86 11.28
CA ALA A 263 -2.26 22.88 11.42
C ALA A 263 -0.85 22.29 11.24
N ALA A 264 -0.60 21.14 11.81
CA ALA A 264 0.69 20.45 11.67
C ALA A 264 0.97 20.05 10.20
N TRP A 265 -0.07 19.63 9.47
CA TRP A 265 0.05 19.38 8.03
C TRP A 265 0.33 20.65 7.24
N HIS A 266 -0.34 21.76 7.58
CA HIS A 266 -0.12 23.05 6.92
C HIS A 266 1.35 23.48 7.07
N ASP A 267 1.88 23.45 8.29
CA ASP A 267 3.25 23.84 8.58
C ASP A 267 4.25 22.93 7.85
N LEU A 268 4.03 21.63 7.89
CA LEU A 268 4.86 20.65 7.19
C LEU A 268 4.87 20.83 5.67
N LEU A 269 3.72 21.13 5.06
CA LEU A 269 3.62 21.39 3.62
C LEU A 269 4.28 22.71 3.23
N ALA A 270 4.21 23.72 4.09
CA ALA A 270 4.93 24.98 3.89
C ALA A 270 6.45 24.78 3.95
N GLU A 271 6.95 23.97 4.90
CA GLU A 271 8.38 23.56 4.97
C GLU A 271 8.83 22.79 3.72
N ARG A 272 7.93 22.05 3.08
CA ARG A 272 8.17 21.31 1.84
C ARG A 272 7.96 22.13 0.56
N GLU A 273 7.78 23.43 0.68
CA GLU A 273 7.57 24.34 -0.44
C GLU A 273 6.32 23.99 -1.30
N ALA A 274 5.31 23.31 -0.69
CA ALA A 274 4.07 22.93 -1.37
C ALA A 274 3.02 24.07 -1.42
N GLU A 275 3.34 25.25 -0.93
CA GLU A 275 2.52 26.47 -0.98
C GLU A 275 1.06 26.26 -0.52
N PRO A 276 0.80 25.75 0.71
CA PRO A 276 -0.56 25.57 1.19
C PRO A 276 -1.28 26.92 1.33
N GLY A 277 -2.55 26.96 0.95
CA GLY A 277 -3.41 28.12 1.19
C GLY A 277 -3.67 28.34 2.68
N SER A 278 -4.25 29.49 3.03
CA SER A 278 -4.58 29.81 4.43
C SER A 278 -5.62 28.84 4.99
N ILE A 279 -5.47 28.44 6.25
CA ILE A 279 -6.49 27.66 6.94
C ILE A 279 -7.73 28.51 7.16
N THR A 280 -8.89 27.97 6.77
CA THR A 280 -10.20 28.58 7.00
C THR A 280 -10.96 27.73 8.02
N ASP A 281 -11.50 28.40 9.05
CA ASP A 281 -12.31 27.78 10.07
C ASP A 281 -13.80 28.10 9.80
N ALA A 282 -14.65 27.05 9.79
CA ALA A 282 -16.08 27.14 9.56
C ALA A 282 -16.86 26.29 10.58
N PRO A 283 -18.17 26.52 10.78
CA PRO A 283 -18.96 25.72 11.73
C PRO A 283 -18.96 24.21 11.43
N TYR A 284 -18.76 23.83 10.18
CA TYR A 284 -18.75 22.42 9.73
C TYR A 284 -17.35 21.80 9.70
N GLY A 285 -16.30 22.56 10.02
CA GLY A 285 -14.92 22.08 10.05
C GLY A 285 -13.90 23.12 9.64
N SER A 286 -12.66 22.75 9.56
CA SER A 286 -11.54 23.60 9.16
C SER A 286 -10.81 22.96 7.97
N GLY A 287 -10.33 23.74 7.03
CA GLY A 287 -9.62 23.23 5.87
C GLY A 287 -8.66 24.25 5.25
N PHE A 288 -7.78 23.76 4.42
CA PHE A 288 -6.99 24.57 3.48
C PHE A 288 -6.78 23.80 2.18
N VAL A 289 -6.57 24.53 1.11
CA VAL A 289 -6.37 23.98 -0.23
C VAL A 289 -4.93 24.21 -0.66
N LEU A 290 -4.38 23.24 -1.38
CA LEU A 290 -3.13 23.33 -2.13
C LEU A 290 -3.38 22.83 -3.55
N ARG A 291 -2.44 23.12 -4.47
CA ARG A 291 -2.53 22.68 -5.86
C ARG A 291 -1.42 21.69 -6.17
N ASP A 292 -1.78 20.63 -6.87
CA ASP A 292 -0.80 19.72 -7.42
C ASP A 292 -0.07 20.36 -8.63
N PRO A 293 1.00 19.74 -9.18
CA PRO A 293 1.73 20.28 -10.32
C PRO A 293 0.89 20.53 -11.58
N ASP A 294 -0.23 19.84 -11.74
CA ASP A 294 -1.17 19.99 -12.86
C ASP A 294 -2.31 20.99 -12.55
N GLY A 295 -2.30 21.58 -11.34
CA GLY A 295 -3.26 22.58 -10.90
C GLY A 295 -4.56 22.02 -10.31
N LEU A 296 -4.64 20.70 -10.06
CA LEU A 296 -5.76 20.10 -9.33
C LEU A 296 -5.75 20.57 -7.87
N GLU A 297 -6.89 21.03 -7.39
CA GLU A 297 -7.04 21.42 -5.99
C GLU A 297 -7.22 20.20 -5.10
N VAL A 298 -6.38 20.13 -4.05
CA VAL A 298 -6.45 19.13 -2.99
C VAL A 298 -6.72 19.87 -1.68
N GLU A 299 -7.80 19.53 -1.00
CA GLU A 299 -8.13 20.08 0.30
C GLU A 299 -7.70 19.12 1.41
N LEU A 300 -7.06 19.63 2.47
CA LEU A 300 -6.98 18.96 3.74
C LEU A 300 -8.08 19.52 4.65
N PHE A 301 -8.89 18.62 5.22
CA PHE A 301 -10.08 18.98 5.98
C PHE A 301 -10.12 18.29 7.35
N ALA A 302 -10.33 19.06 8.40
CA ALA A 302 -10.59 18.57 9.75
C ALA A 302 -12.05 18.79 10.12
N PRO A 303 -12.80 17.75 10.52
CA PRO A 303 -14.19 17.91 10.98
C PRO A 303 -14.25 18.76 12.25
N PRO A 304 -15.40 19.35 12.58
CA PRO A 304 -15.57 20.07 13.84
C PRO A 304 -15.38 19.10 15.03
N PRO A 305 -14.92 19.60 16.17
CA PRO A 305 -14.82 18.77 17.36
C PRO A 305 -16.19 18.13 17.65
N THR A 306 -16.20 16.81 17.85
CA THR A 306 -17.41 16.13 18.31
C THR A 306 -17.83 16.72 19.66
N ALA A 307 -19.07 17.22 19.73
CA ALA A 307 -19.62 17.70 21.01
C ALA A 307 -19.53 16.57 22.05
N PRO A 308 -19.18 16.90 23.32
CA PRO A 308 -19.00 15.94 24.39
C PRO A 308 -20.27 15.19 24.74
#